data_328b4d40aacfc3dc6b033ce9b3469ae6
#
_entry.id   328b4d40aacfc3dc6b033ce9b3469ae6
#
_cell.length_a   1.000
_cell.length_b   1.000
_cell.length_c   1.000
_cell.angle_alpha   90.00
_cell.angle_beta   90.00
_cell.angle_gamma   90.00
#
_symmetry.space_group_name_H-M   'P 1'
#
loop_
_entity.id
_entity.type
_entity.pdbx_description
1 polymer ?
#
loop_
_entity_poly.entity_id
_entity_poly.type
_entity_poly.pdbx_seq_one_letter_code
_entity_poly.pdbx_strand_id
1 'polypeptide(L)'
;MKFKTIVTAGAVAAMLVGCSNGNSSTTDIKAPKFGFIGPLSGEASQYGTAVKAINDYNKKHGTKITGVYYDDKADPTTAVNDYNKLYNDDKVTAVLSPVTTGSALSVASAASKNNTPVLSPSASGDKFTMNGKTAYKNVFRICTNDSYAGTYLAKQSKAKYDFKNVAVLYNKESDYSTGVAAAYKAEAKKQGVNVSFYEAYNANTKDFSTFISKIKQANPDAVFLPDYYESVVSITKQLRDSGVKAPIFGADGWDGVLGVKGVNTADFENCFFTSGYNKDATSGPTYEFVKAYEKEFGTTPSMFAGMAYDTVTVMMKAINKAKSTDPEKVNAALAKVKVSDDEAVCGGFTYDKNHNPVKELNIVTIKNGQYVTTK
;
A
#
# COMPACT_ATOMS: atom_id res chain seq x y z
N MET A 1 -16.08 -20.66 0.21
CA MET A 1 -15.83 -21.20 -1.13
C MET A 1 -14.51 -21.95 -1.10
N LYS A 2 -14.50 -23.26 -1.39
CA LYS A 2 -13.26 -24.06 -1.29
C LYS A 2 -12.39 -23.80 -2.53
N PHE A 3 -11.23 -23.17 -2.36
CA PHE A 3 -10.25 -23.02 -3.43
C PHE A 3 -9.53 -24.35 -3.67
N LYS A 4 -9.67 -24.88 -4.87
CA LYS A 4 -8.89 -26.02 -5.33
C LYS A 4 -7.51 -25.51 -5.77
N THR A 5 -6.47 -26.00 -5.11
CA THR A 5 -5.07 -25.82 -5.50
C THR A 5 -4.86 -26.56 -6.84
N ILE A 6 -4.57 -25.82 -7.90
CA ILE A 6 -4.12 -26.41 -9.16
C ILE A 6 -2.59 -26.38 -9.14
N VAL A 7 -2.02 -27.53 -8.86
CA VAL A 7 -0.60 -27.81 -9.10
C VAL A 7 -0.46 -28.27 -10.54
N THR A 8 0.07 -27.44 -11.41
CA THR A 8 0.50 -27.87 -12.75
C THR A 8 1.93 -28.37 -12.69
N ALA A 9 2.09 -29.68 -12.74
CA ALA A 9 3.35 -30.34 -12.98
C ALA A 9 3.74 -30.12 -14.46
N GLY A 10 4.80 -29.35 -14.70
CA GLY A 10 5.38 -29.16 -16.03
C GLY A 10 6.58 -30.08 -16.24
N ALA A 11 6.54 -30.84 -17.31
CA ALA A 11 7.48 -31.85 -17.69
C ALA A 11 8.92 -31.35 -17.89
N VAL A 12 9.86 -32.15 -17.41
CA VAL A 12 11.30 -32.05 -17.63
C VAL A 12 11.62 -32.47 -19.07
N ALA A 13 12.23 -31.59 -19.85
CA ALA A 13 12.95 -31.96 -21.05
C ALA A 13 14.42 -31.60 -20.87
N ALA A 14 15.24 -32.62 -20.70
CA ALA A 14 16.69 -32.49 -20.69
C ALA A 14 17.19 -32.28 -22.14
N MET A 15 18.03 -31.27 -22.35
CA MET A 15 18.89 -31.19 -23.51
C MET A 15 20.30 -30.70 -23.17
N LEU A 16 21.21 -31.33 -23.82
CA LEU A 16 22.62 -31.52 -23.70
C LEU A 16 23.50 -30.25 -23.75
N VAL A 17 24.59 -30.42 -23.10
CA VAL A 17 25.82 -29.64 -22.93
C VAL A 17 26.40 -29.12 -24.25
N GLY A 18 26.76 -27.84 -24.26
CA GLY A 18 27.72 -27.24 -25.13
C GLY A 18 28.58 -26.28 -24.31
N CYS A 19 29.82 -26.65 -23.99
CA CYS A 19 30.81 -25.78 -23.36
C CYS A 19 31.24 -24.67 -24.31
N SER A 20 31.03 -23.41 -23.92
CA SER A 20 31.83 -22.30 -24.43
C SER A 20 32.03 -21.26 -23.33
N ASN A 21 33.27 -20.95 -23.06
CA ASN A 21 33.75 -19.94 -22.12
C ASN A 21 33.27 -18.55 -22.54
N GLY A 22 32.79 -17.80 -21.56
CA GLY A 22 32.41 -16.40 -21.75
C GLY A 22 31.16 -16.07 -20.94
N ASN A 23 31.30 -16.02 -19.64
CA ASN A 23 30.14 -15.84 -18.75
C ASN A 23 29.72 -14.36 -18.68
N SER A 24 28.87 -13.92 -19.59
CA SER A 24 27.88 -12.92 -19.28
C SER A 24 26.52 -13.63 -19.39
N SER A 25 25.98 -14.08 -18.27
CA SER A 25 24.59 -14.54 -18.22
C SER A 25 23.70 -13.35 -18.55
N THR A 26 23.33 -13.21 -19.83
CA THR A 26 22.25 -12.33 -20.23
C THR A 26 20.98 -12.91 -19.66
N THR A 27 20.66 -12.56 -18.42
CA THR A 27 19.38 -12.87 -17.81
C THR A 27 18.31 -12.28 -18.73
N ASP A 28 17.39 -13.12 -19.21
CA ASP A 28 16.36 -12.69 -20.13
C ASP A 28 15.48 -11.63 -19.45
N ILE A 29 15.66 -10.36 -19.84
CA ILE A 29 14.89 -9.22 -19.28
C ILE A 29 13.38 -9.36 -19.53
N LYS A 30 12.95 -10.27 -20.39
CA LYS A 30 11.54 -10.56 -20.66
C LYS A 30 10.94 -11.62 -19.73
N ALA A 31 11.76 -12.28 -18.91
CA ALA A 31 11.33 -13.36 -18.02
C ALA A 31 11.85 -13.19 -16.57
N PRO A 32 11.75 -11.99 -15.96
CA PRO A 32 12.13 -11.83 -14.57
C PRO A 32 11.19 -12.60 -13.64
N LYS A 33 11.70 -13.00 -12.49
CA LYS A 33 10.93 -13.60 -11.40
C LYS A 33 10.73 -12.58 -10.29
N PHE A 34 9.50 -12.29 -9.93
CA PHE A 34 9.19 -11.34 -8.85
C PHE A 34 8.71 -12.05 -7.60
N GLY A 35 9.19 -11.60 -6.44
CA GLY A 35 8.73 -12.03 -5.13
C GLY A 35 7.66 -11.09 -4.57
N PHE A 36 6.68 -11.67 -3.90
CA PHE A 36 5.62 -10.96 -3.21
C PHE A 36 5.50 -11.47 -1.78
N ILE A 37 5.47 -10.56 -0.82
CA ILE A 37 5.30 -10.81 0.61
C ILE A 37 4.15 -9.93 1.09
N GLY A 38 3.16 -10.52 1.71
CA GLY A 38 2.03 -9.76 2.26
C GLY A 38 0.94 -10.69 2.74
N PRO A 39 -0.06 -10.18 3.48
CA PRO A 39 -1.15 -11.00 3.94
C PRO A 39 -1.95 -11.55 2.73
N LEU A 40 -2.11 -12.86 2.68
CA LEU A 40 -2.92 -13.53 1.65
C LEU A 40 -4.42 -13.50 1.98
N SER A 41 -4.75 -13.21 3.22
CA SER A 41 -6.12 -13.07 3.74
C SER A 41 -6.16 -11.97 4.79
N GLY A 42 -7.36 -11.45 5.11
CA GLY A 42 -7.55 -10.38 6.08
C GLY A 42 -7.18 -9.00 5.55
N GLU A 43 -6.82 -8.13 6.48
CA GLU A 43 -6.49 -6.73 6.20
C GLU A 43 -5.35 -6.62 5.18
N ALA A 44 -5.56 -5.78 4.17
CA ALA A 44 -4.60 -5.48 3.10
C ALA A 44 -4.23 -6.66 2.17
N SER A 45 -5.05 -7.71 2.05
CA SER A 45 -4.81 -8.80 1.10
C SER A 45 -4.83 -8.30 -0.36
N GLN A 46 -3.73 -8.54 -1.08
CA GLN A 46 -3.53 -8.07 -2.46
C GLN A 46 -3.04 -9.17 -3.41
N TYR A 47 -3.01 -10.40 -2.93
CA TYR A 47 -2.46 -11.53 -3.67
C TYR A 47 -3.06 -11.71 -5.07
N GLY A 48 -4.39 -11.72 -5.17
CA GLY A 48 -5.08 -11.86 -6.45
C GLY A 48 -4.72 -10.78 -7.46
N THR A 49 -4.52 -9.55 -6.98
CA THR A 49 -4.12 -8.42 -7.82
C THR A 49 -2.69 -8.56 -8.35
N ALA A 50 -1.75 -9.05 -7.54
CA ALA A 50 -0.37 -9.26 -7.97
C ALA A 50 -0.30 -10.33 -9.08
N VAL A 51 -1.07 -11.42 -8.95
CA VAL A 51 -1.20 -12.45 -10.00
C VAL A 51 -1.79 -11.85 -11.28
N LYS A 52 -2.87 -11.08 -11.17
CA LYS A 52 -3.48 -10.39 -12.31
C LYS A 52 -2.49 -9.45 -13.00
N ALA A 53 -1.75 -8.65 -12.25
CA ALA A 53 -0.79 -7.70 -12.80
C ALA A 53 0.26 -8.40 -13.68
N ILE A 54 0.80 -9.52 -13.21
CA ILE A 54 1.76 -10.33 -13.99
C ILE A 54 1.11 -10.87 -15.25
N ASN A 55 -0.09 -11.45 -15.15
CA ASN A 55 -0.78 -12.04 -16.29
C ASN A 55 -1.11 -11.01 -17.37
N ASP A 56 -1.65 -9.85 -16.96
CA ASP A 56 -1.99 -8.76 -17.88
C ASP A 56 -0.74 -8.17 -18.54
N TYR A 57 0.32 -7.96 -17.78
CA TYR A 57 1.58 -7.45 -18.31
C TYR A 57 2.18 -8.43 -19.33
N ASN A 58 2.23 -9.73 -19.00
CA ASN A 58 2.71 -10.78 -19.90
C ASN A 58 1.91 -10.80 -21.21
N LYS A 59 0.58 -10.77 -21.11
CA LYS A 59 -0.32 -10.75 -22.27
C LYS A 59 -0.10 -9.52 -23.15
N LYS A 60 0.01 -8.34 -22.53
CA LYS A 60 0.16 -7.05 -23.23
C LYS A 60 1.51 -6.92 -23.93
N HIS A 61 2.58 -7.40 -23.31
CA HIS A 61 3.97 -7.14 -23.75
C HIS A 61 4.71 -8.37 -24.24
N GLY A 62 4.07 -9.55 -24.28
CA GLY A 62 4.70 -10.81 -24.72
C GLY A 62 5.87 -11.24 -23.83
N THR A 63 5.81 -10.91 -22.54
CA THR A 63 6.81 -11.28 -21.54
C THR A 63 6.48 -12.62 -20.87
N LYS A 64 7.41 -13.17 -20.07
CA LYS A 64 7.24 -14.41 -19.33
C LYS A 64 7.57 -14.20 -17.83
N ILE A 65 7.09 -13.09 -17.26
CA ILE A 65 7.25 -12.81 -15.86
C ILE A 65 6.60 -13.90 -15.03
N THR A 66 7.26 -14.33 -13.95
CA THR A 66 6.72 -15.27 -12.97
C THR A 66 6.67 -14.63 -11.59
N GLY A 67 5.73 -15.07 -10.73
CA GLY A 67 5.58 -14.60 -9.35
C GLY A 67 5.80 -15.73 -8.35
N VAL A 68 6.43 -15.41 -7.23
CA VAL A 68 6.53 -16.24 -6.03
C VAL A 68 5.90 -15.48 -4.88
N TYR A 69 5.04 -16.14 -4.10
CA TYR A 69 4.16 -15.48 -3.15
C TYR A 69 4.26 -16.13 -1.76
N TYR A 70 4.47 -15.31 -0.73
CA TYR A 70 4.51 -15.74 0.66
C TYR A 70 3.58 -14.90 1.52
N ASP A 71 2.92 -15.59 2.49
CA ASP A 71 2.00 -14.98 3.45
C ASP A 71 2.72 -14.60 4.73
N ASP A 72 3.02 -13.33 4.90
CA ASP A 72 3.65 -12.81 6.11
C ASP A 72 2.67 -12.55 7.25
N LYS A 73 1.36 -12.64 7.00
CA LYS A 73 0.29 -12.35 7.99
C LYS A 73 0.43 -10.97 8.65
N ALA A 74 1.05 -10.03 7.95
CA ALA A 74 1.46 -8.73 8.48
C ALA A 74 2.43 -8.80 9.68
N ASP A 75 3.14 -9.94 9.87
CA ASP A 75 4.13 -10.13 10.93
C ASP A 75 5.55 -9.84 10.40
N PRO A 76 6.29 -8.90 11.03
CA PRO A 76 7.62 -8.49 10.57
C PRO A 76 8.66 -9.61 10.56
N THR A 77 8.58 -10.55 11.50
CA THR A 77 9.53 -11.68 11.60
C THR A 77 9.30 -12.67 10.46
N THR A 78 8.04 -13.01 10.22
CA THR A 78 7.64 -13.86 9.09
C THR A 78 8.05 -13.23 7.77
N ALA A 79 7.83 -11.92 7.58
CA ALA A 79 8.21 -11.19 6.37
C ALA A 79 9.71 -11.28 6.07
N VAL A 80 10.58 -11.18 7.08
CA VAL A 80 12.04 -11.35 6.90
C VAL A 80 12.39 -12.78 6.50
N ASN A 81 11.76 -13.79 7.12
CA ASN A 81 11.97 -15.18 6.77
C ASN A 81 11.55 -15.47 5.32
N ASP A 82 10.44 -14.93 4.89
CA ASP A 82 9.94 -15.06 3.53
C ASP A 82 10.83 -14.32 2.53
N TYR A 83 11.31 -13.13 2.88
CA TYR A 83 12.32 -12.43 2.08
C TYR A 83 13.57 -13.29 1.87
N ASN A 84 14.07 -13.93 2.94
CA ASN A 84 15.27 -14.77 2.86
C ASN A 84 15.04 -15.99 1.92
N LYS A 85 13.85 -16.59 1.91
CA LYS A 85 13.49 -17.64 0.95
C LYS A 85 13.45 -17.10 -0.48
N LEU A 86 12.79 -15.97 -0.72
CA LEU A 86 12.73 -15.32 -2.02
C LEU A 86 14.15 -15.06 -2.59
N TYR A 87 15.05 -14.58 -1.75
CA TYR A 87 16.43 -14.28 -2.15
C TYR A 87 17.28 -15.54 -2.32
N ASN A 88 17.33 -16.43 -1.28
CA ASN A 88 18.24 -17.55 -1.24
C ASN A 88 17.79 -18.76 -2.05
N ASP A 89 16.51 -19.07 -2.04
CA ASP A 89 15.96 -20.30 -2.63
C ASP A 89 15.32 -20.03 -4.00
N ASP A 90 14.45 -19.02 -4.08
CA ASP A 90 13.73 -18.70 -5.30
C ASP A 90 14.53 -17.86 -6.29
N LYS A 91 15.59 -17.15 -5.84
CA LYS A 91 16.44 -16.30 -6.68
C LYS A 91 15.65 -15.25 -7.45
N VAL A 92 14.77 -14.53 -6.77
CA VAL A 92 13.94 -13.50 -7.40
C VAL A 92 14.76 -12.32 -7.90
N THR A 93 14.32 -11.73 -9.01
CA THR A 93 14.93 -10.53 -9.61
C THR A 93 14.65 -9.28 -8.76
N ALA A 94 13.45 -9.19 -8.21
CA ALA A 94 13.00 -8.09 -7.36
C ALA A 94 11.89 -8.55 -6.43
N VAL A 95 11.68 -7.80 -5.35
CA VAL A 95 10.56 -7.99 -4.41
C VAL A 95 9.59 -6.84 -4.55
N LEU A 96 8.36 -7.12 -5.00
CA LEU A 96 7.29 -6.14 -5.22
C LEU A 96 6.35 -6.10 -4.00
N SER A 97 6.92 -5.80 -2.87
CA SER A 97 6.33 -5.84 -1.52
C SER A 97 7.37 -5.36 -0.48
N PRO A 98 7.16 -5.46 0.83
CA PRO A 98 5.94 -5.83 1.55
C PRO A 98 4.83 -4.78 1.48
N VAL A 99 3.65 -5.18 1.96
CA VAL A 99 2.42 -4.37 1.91
C VAL A 99 2.27 -3.47 3.14
N THR A 100 2.45 -4.04 4.34
CA THR A 100 2.31 -3.31 5.61
C THR A 100 3.62 -2.66 6.05
N THR A 101 3.55 -1.52 6.73
CA THR A 101 4.72 -0.75 7.15
C THR A 101 5.66 -1.56 8.06
N GLY A 102 5.16 -2.27 9.06
CA GLY A 102 5.99 -3.05 9.99
C GLY A 102 6.82 -4.14 9.28
N SER A 103 6.17 -4.95 8.42
CA SER A 103 6.84 -5.95 7.57
C SER A 103 7.88 -5.31 6.65
N ALA A 104 7.52 -4.18 6.04
CA ALA A 104 8.36 -3.48 5.08
C ALA A 104 9.65 -2.93 5.71
N LEU A 105 9.57 -2.34 6.89
CA LEU A 105 10.74 -1.85 7.63
C LEU A 105 11.77 -2.97 7.87
N SER A 106 11.28 -4.15 8.26
CA SER A 106 12.14 -5.31 8.55
C SER A 106 12.77 -5.87 7.27
N VAL A 107 11.99 -6.00 6.19
CA VAL A 107 12.48 -6.47 4.88
C VAL A 107 13.47 -5.49 4.26
N ALA A 108 13.24 -4.17 4.36
CA ALA A 108 14.14 -3.15 3.84
C ALA A 108 15.54 -3.29 4.42
N SER A 109 15.64 -3.49 5.74
CA SER A 109 16.93 -3.74 6.42
C SER A 109 17.62 -5.01 5.93
N ALA A 110 16.87 -6.10 5.71
CA ALA A 110 17.43 -7.35 5.19
C ALA A 110 17.90 -7.20 3.72
N ALA A 111 17.06 -6.62 2.87
CA ALA A 111 17.33 -6.45 1.44
C ALA A 111 18.50 -5.50 1.13
N SER A 112 18.75 -4.53 2.01
CA SER A 112 19.86 -3.60 1.84
C SER A 112 21.24 -4.28 1.85
N LYS A 113 21.34 -5.47 2.45
CA LYS A 113 22.62 -6.23 2.55
C LYS A 113 23.06 -6.87 1.24
N ASN A 114 22.13 -7.10 0.32
CA ASN A 114 22.40 -7.80 -0.95
C ASN A 114 21.90 -7.02 -2.19
N ASN A 115 21.49 -5.77 -2.02
CA ASN A 115 21.02 -4.88 -3.08
C ASN A 115 19.80 -5.38 -3.87
N THR A 116 19.03 -6.38 -3.40
CA THR A 116 17.82 -6.82 -4.07
C THR A 116 16.85 -5.64 -4.23
N PRO A 117 16.37 -5.33 -5.44
CA PRO A 117 15.39 -4.28 -5.64
C PRO A 117 14.09 -4.58 -4.88
N VAL A 118 13.65 -3.64 -4.05
CA VAL A 118 12.40 -3.71 -3.29
C VAL A 118 11.53 -2.54 -3.68
N LEU A 119 10.30 -2.82 -4.12
CA LEU A 119 9.31 -1.81 -4.48
C LEU A 119 7.99 -2.11 -3.76
N SER A 120 7.71 -1.38 -2.69
CA SER A 120 6.45 -1.56 -1.97
C SER A 120 5.30 -0.83 -2.62
N PRO A 121 4.11 -1.47 -2.75
CA PRO A 121 2.90 -0.80 -3.18
C PRO A 121 2.39 0.20 -2.14
N SER A 122 2.44 -0.12 -0.85
CA SER A 122 1.65 0.56 0.18
C SER A 122 2.35 0.79 1.51
N ALA A 123 3.60 0.37 1.69
CA ALA A 123 4.33 0.64 2.94
C ALA A 123 4.69 2.13 3.05
N SER A 124 3.93 2.85 3.84
CA SER A 124 3.97 4.32 3.93
C SER A 124 4.91 4.87 5.03
N GLY A 125 5.37 4.06 5.97
CA GLY A 125 6.24 4.52 7.06
C GLY A 125 7.46 5.29 6.57
N ASP A 126 7.73 6.47 7.13
CA ASP A 126 8.81 7.38 6.68
C ASP A 126 10.20 6.71 6.63
N LYS A 127 10.45 5.79 7.56
CA LYS A 127 11.74 5.09 7.66
C LYS A 127 11.91 3.97 6.66
N PHE A 128 10.87 3.56 5.93
CA PHE A 128 10.94 2.39 5.05
C PHE A 128 12.00 2.53 3.96
N THR A 129 12.08 3.66 3.32
CA THR A 129 13.08 3.93 2.27
C THR A 129 14.40 4.47 2.82
N MET A 130 14.54 4.64 4.14
CA MET A 130 15.64 5.37 4.75
C MET A 130 16.56 4.47 5.59
N ASN A 131 17.87 4.62 5.38
CA ASN A 131 18.93 4.12 6.25
C ASN A 131 19.51 5.30 7.05
N GLY A 132 18.96 5.55 8.22
CA GLY A 132 19.29 6.74 8.99
C GLY A 132 18.87 8.03 8.25
N LYS A 133 19.87 8.82 7.81
CA LYS A 133 19.62 10.10 7.11
C LYS A 133 19.70 10.00 5.59
N THR A 134 20.02 8.84 5.04
CA THR A 134 20.14 8.61 3.59
C THR A 134 19.14 7.57 3.12
N ALA A 135 18.72 7.65 1.88
CA ALA A 135 17.87 6.61 1.30
C ALA A 135 18.66 5.31 1.11
N TYR A 136 17.99 4.16 1.29
CA TYR A 136 18.51 2.89 0.80
C TYR A 136 18.67 2.95 -0.71
N LYS A 137 19.71 2.34 -1.27
CA LYS A 137 19.94 2.35 -2.72
C LYS A 137 18.92 1.51 -3.50
N ASN A 138 18.30 0.55 -2.84
CA ASN A 138 17.50 -0.52 -3.44
C ASN A 138 16.04 -0.60 -2.93
N VAL A 139 15.61 0.33 -2.09
CA VAL A 139 14.27 0.31 -1.49
C VAL A 139 13.46 1.51 -1.96
N PHE A 140 12.28 1.23 -2.51
CA PHE A 140 11.38 2.21 -3.13
C PHE A 140 9.93 1.93 -2.74
N ARG A 141 9.08 2.93 -2.87
CA ARG A 141 7.62 2.79 -2.71
C ARG A 141 6.88 3.50 -3.84
N ILE A 142 5.63 3.14 -4.07
CA ILE A 142 4.75 3.87 -4.99
C ILE A 142 3.59 4.60 -4.29
N CYS A 143 3.38 4.35 -2.99
CA CYS A 143 2.47 5.12 -2.15
C CYS A 143 3.15 6.39 -1.58
N THR A 144 2.37 7.34 -1.14
CA THR A 144 2.86 8.48 -0.34
C THR A 144 3.29 8.02 1.05
N ASN A 145 4.13 8.79 1.72
CA ASN A 145 4.60 8.47 3.07
C ASN A 145 3.71 9.06 4.17
N ASP A 146 3.84 8.53 5.39
CA ASP A 146 3.02 8.90 6.56
C ASP A 146 3.09 10.38 6.88
N SER A 147 4.30 10.96 6.85
CA SER A 147 4.47 12.41 7.09
C SER A 147 3.72 13.26 6.08
N TYR A 148 3.70 12.86 4.82
CA TYR A 148 2.96 13.57 3.79
C TYR A 148 1.45 13.43 3.99
N ALA A 149 0.95 12.21 4.23
CA ALA A 149 -0.48 11.95 4.44
C ALA A 149 -1.02 12.68 5.68
N GLY A 150 -0.32 12.57 6.84
CA GLY A 150 -0.72 13.24 8.07
C GLY A 150 -0.68 14.77 7.96
N THR A 151 0.37 15.30 7.32
CA THR A 151 0.49 16.75 7.04
C THR A 151 -0.62 17.25 6.12
N TYR A 152 -0.91 16.51 5.06
CA TYR A 152 -1.98 16.84 4.12
C TYR A 152 -3.34 16.89 4.83
N LEU A 153 -3.68 15.84 5.60
CA LEU A 153 -4.94 15.77 6.36
C LEU A 153 -5.08 16.90 7.38
N ALA A 154 -4.01 17.26 8.10
CA ALA A 154 -4.06 18.36 9.04
C ALA A 154 -4.32 19.73 8.36
N LYS A 155 -3.71 19.95 7.19
CA LYS A 155 -4.00 21.13 6.38
C LYS A 155 -5.44 21.15 5.87
N GLN A 156 -5.95 20.00 5.38
CA GLN A 156 -7.35 19.89 4.93
C GLN A 156 -8.34 20.06 6.09
N SER A 157 -8.02 19.54 7.28
CA SER A 157 -8.83 19.76 8.49
C SER A 157 -9.09 21.23 8.75
N LYS A 158 -8.10 22.10 8.50
CA LYS A 158 -8.25 23.55 8.63
C LYS A 158 -8.84 24.20 7.40
N ALA A 159 -8.27 23.95 6.23
CA ALA A 159 -8.57 24.71 5.02
C ALA A 159 -9.92 24.36 4.39
N LYS A 160 -10.27 23.06 4.35
CA LYS A 160 -11.48 22.56 3.69
C LYS A 160 -12.65 22.37 4.66
N TYR A 161 -12.36 21.89 5.87
CA TYR A 161 -13.39 21.50 6.84
C TYR A 161 -13.55 22.49 8.00
N ASP A 162 -12.62 23.42 8.17
CA ASP A 162 -12.55 24.41 9.25
C ASP A 162 -12.66 23.82 10.66
N PHE A 163 -12.18 22.57 10.86
CA PHE A 163 -12.13 21.96 12.18
C PHE A 163 -11.26 22.77 13.13
N LYS A 164 -11.75 22.98 14.33
CA LYS A 164 -11.03 23.66 15.43
C LYS A 164 -10.47 22.66 16.41
N ASN A 165 -11.17 21.51 16.57
CA ASN A 165 -10.91 20.55 17.62
C ASN A 165 -11.08 19.13 17.09
N VAL A 166 -10.03 18.31 17.14
CA VAL A 166 -10.02 16.94 16.61
C VAL A 166 -9.61 15.96 17.69
N ALA A 167 -10.34 14.84 17.79
CA ALA A 167 -9.92 13.68 18.56
C ALA A 167 -9.12 12.71 17.69
N VAL A 168 -8.03 12.18 18.20
CA VAL A 168 -7.17 11.21 17.51
C VAL A 168 -7.13 9.91 18.33
N LEU A 169 -7.55 8.81 17.72
CA LEU A 169 -7.46 7.48 18.31
C LEU A 169 -6.68 6.58 17.35
N TYR A 170 -5.56 5.99 17.81
CA TYR A 170 -4.64 5.26 16.96
C TYR A 170 -4.15 3.94 17.57
N ASN A 171 -3.71 3.02 16.75
CA ASN A 171 -3.15 1.73 17.16
C ASN A 171 -1.64 1.89 17.45
N LYS A 172 -1.24 1.71 18.72
CA LYS A 172 0.16 1.87 19.12
C LYS A 172 1.09 0.75 18.63
N GLU A 173 0.54 -0.38 18.22
CA GLU A 173 1.29 -1.55 17.73
C GLU A 173 1.47 -1.52 16.21
N SER A 174 0.84 -0.55 15.53
CA SER A 174 0.99 -0.32 14.09
C SER A 174 1.94 0.86 13.84
N ASP A 175 3.08 0.60 13.20
CA ASP A 175 4.02 1.65 12.77
C ASP A 175 3.35 2.67 11.85
N TYR A 176 2.46 2.21 10.96
CA TYR A 176 1.63 3.05 10.10
C TYR A 176 0.73 3.99 10.91
N SER A 177 -0.11 3.42 11.77
CA SER A 177 -1.07 4.17 12.58
C SER A 177 -0.39 5.23 13.44
N THR A 178 0.73 4.85 14.07
CA THR A 178 1.55 5.73 14.91
C THR A 178 2.19 6.85 14.10
N GLY A 179 2.74 6.53 12.93
CA GLY A 179 3.43 7.47 12.05
C GLY A 179 2.49 8.55 11.53
N VAL A 180 1.35 8.16 10.99
CA VAL A 180 0.33 9.09 10.46
C VAL A 180 -0.28 9.94 11.58
N ALA A 181 -0.60 9.34 12.75
CA ALA A 181 -1.12 10.07 13.90
C ALA A 181 -0.13 11.15 14.41
N ALA A 182 1.14 10.80 14.49
CA ALA A 182 2.19 11.73 14.94
C ALA A 182 2.37 12.88 13.94
N ALA A 183 2.41 12.60 12.64
CA ALA A 183 2.52 13.61 11.59
C ALA A 183 1.32 14.55 11.59
N TYR A 184 0.10 14.02 11.70
CA TYR A 184 -1.12 14.80 11.82
C TYR A 184 -1.06 15.75 13.00
N LYS A 185 -0.76 15.23 14.22
CA LYS A 185 -0.70 16.03 15.45
C LYS A 185 0.31 17.18 15.36
N ALA A 186 1.50 16.89 14.80
CA ALA A 186 2.55 17.88 14.65
C ALA A 186 2.14 19.03 13.71
N GLU A 187 1.47 18.71 12.60
CA GLU A 187 1.02 19.73 11.65
C GLU A 187 -0.26 20.43 12.11
N ALA A 188 -1.22 19.72 12.73
CA ALA A 188 -2.45 20.28 13.26
C ALA A 188 -2.16 21.47 14.19
N LYS A 189 -1.14 21.33 15.06
CA LYS A 189 -0.67 22.44 15.92
C LYS A 189 -0.25 23.66 15.12
N LYS A 190 0.45 23.51 14.00
CA LYS A 190 0.87 24.62 13.13
C LYS A 190 -0.30 25.28 12.41
N GLN A 191 -1.31 24.49 12.08
CA GLN A 191 -2.53 24.95 11.41
C GLN A 191 -3.56 25.56 12.37
N GLY A 192 -3.27 25.59 13.69
CA GLY A 192 -4.19 26.08 14.72
C GLY A 192 -5.38 25.16 14.97
N VAL A 193 -5.25 23.88 14.64
CA VAL A 193 -6.23 22.83 14.98
C VAL A 193 -5.82 22.21 16.31
N ASN A 194 -6.71 22.31 17.31
CA ASN A 194 -6.50 21.70 18.61
C ASN A 194 -6.71 20.18 18.53
N VAL A 195 -5.80 19.41 19.09
CA VAL A 195 -5.98 17.96 19.27
C VAL A 195 -6.37 17.73 20.73
N SER A 196 -7.69 17.69 20.98
CA SER A 196 -8.27 17.63 22.34
C SER A 196 -8.23 16.26 22.98
N PHE A 197 -8.08 15.23 22.16
CA PHE A 197 -7.92 13.85 22.58
C PHE A 197 -6.87 13.18 21.70
N TYR A 198 -5.89 12.51 22.32
CA TYR A 198 -4.83 11.81 21.61
C TYR A 198 -4.44 10.58 22.42
N GLU A 199 -5.08 9.45 22.16
CA GLU A 199 -4.81 8.20 22.86
C GLU A 199 -4.60 7.02 21.90
N ALA A 200 -3.88 6.03 22.40
CA ALA A 200 -3.54 4.83 21.66
C ALA A 200 -4.26 3.61 22.25
N TYR A 201 -4.67 2.70 21.37
CA TYR A 201 -5.18 1.39 21.75
C TYR A 201 -4.24 0.26 21.33
N ASN A 202 -4.46 -0.94 21.86
CA ASN A 202 -3.72 -2.16 21.49
C ASN A 202 -4.43 -2.87 20.33
N ALA A 203 -3.70 -3.54 19.45
CA ALA A 203 -4.26 -4.24 18.29
C ALA A 203 -5.38 -5.25 18.66
N ASN A 204 -5.30 -5.85 19.83
CA ASN A 204 -6.32 -6.81 20.32
C ASN A 204 -7.55 -6.17 20.97
N THR A 205 -7.62 -4.83 21.03
CA THR A 205 -8.78 -4.11 21.61
C THR A 205 -10.03 -4.39 20.78
N LYS A 206 -11.10 -4.83 21.46
CA LYS A 206 -12.42 -5.09 20.83
C LYS A 206 -13.51 -4.15 21.36
N ASP A 207 -13.36 -3.68 22.58
CA ASP A 207 -14.26 -2.74 23.23
C ASP A 207 -13.59 -1.38 23.35
N PHE A 208 -14.16 -0.39 22.67
CA PHE A 208 -13.67 0.98 22.62
C PHE A 208 -14.48 1.95 23.50
N SER A 209 -15.41 1.45 24.33
CA SER A 209 -16.34 2.26 25.14
C SER A 209 -15.64 3.31 26.01
N THR A 210 -14.51 2.96 26.64
CA THR A 210 -13.71 3.88 27.45
C THR A 210 -13.15 5.04 26.62
N PHE A 211 -12.58 4.75 25.46
CA PHE A 211 -12.07 5.78 24.55
C PHE A 211 -13.20 6.66 24.02
N ILE A 212 -14.32 6.05 23.63
CA ILE A 212 -15.50 6.75 23.11
C ILE A 212 -16.09 7.69 24.14
N SER A 213 -16.15 7.28 25.40
CA SER A 213 -16.61 8.15 26.51
C SER A 213 -15.74 9.39 26.63
N LYS A 214 -14.40 9.27 26.56
CA LYS A 214 -13.48 10.40 26.60
C LYS A 214 -13.58 11.28 25.34
N ILE A 215 -13.73 10.67 24.15
CA ILE A 215 -13.95 11.40 22.89
C ILE A 215 -15.21 12.26 22.99
N LYS A 216 -16.31 11.71 23.51
CA LYS A 216 -17.57 12.47 23.72
C LYS A 216 -17.38 13.61 24.71
N GLN A 217 -16.63 13.42 25.79
CA GLN A 217 -16.32 14.50 26.76
C GLN A 217 -15.46 15.61 26.12
N ALA A 218 -14.53 15.25 25.22
CA ALA A 218 -13.71 16.21 24.49
C ALA A 218 -14.51 17.02 23.44
N ASN A 219 -15.70 16.56 23.10
CA ASN A 219 -16.63 17.19 22.12
C ASN A 219 -15.91 17.70 20.85
N PRO A 220 -15.24 16.82 20.09
CA PRO A 220 -14.48 17.24 18.93
C PRO A 220 -15.36 17.55 17.74
N ASP A 221 -14.88 18.41 16.84
CA ASP A 221 -15.50 18.67 15.53
C ASP A 221 -15.39 17.45 14.60
N ALA A 222 -14.35 16.64 14.78
CA ALA A 222 -14.12 15.42 14.01
C ALA A 222 -13.25 14.39 14.77
N VAL A 223 -13.33 13.12 14.37
CA VAL A 223 -12.50 12.05 14.92
C VAL A 223 -11.55 11.53 13.82
N PHE A 224 -10.26 11.53 14.10
CA PHE A 224 -9.22 10.99 13.24
C PHE A 224 -8.84 9.58 13.68
N LEU A 225 -9.00 8.59 12.78
CA LEU A 225 -8.70 7.18 13.00
C LEU A 225 -7.70 6.69 11.94
N PRO A 226 -6.38 6.93 12.12
CA PRO A 226 -5.37 6.46 11.17
C PRO A 226 -5.04 4.97 11.42
N ASP A 227 -5.87 4.08 10.92
CA ASP A 227 -5.63 2.64 10.99
C ASP A 227 -6.18 1.92 9.73
N TYR A 228 -6.02 0.61 9.67
CA TYR A 228 -6.51 -0.21 8.57
C TYR A 228 -8.02 -0.46 8.67
N TYR A 229 -8.63 -0.70 7.52
CA TYR A 229 -10.07 -0.69 7.33
C TYR A 229 -10.88 -1.63 8.24
N GLU A 230 -10.38 -2.81 8.62
CA GLU A 230 -11.12 -3.70 9.52
C GLU A 230 -11.26 -3.11 10.94
N SER A 231 -10.15 -2.58 11.49
CA SER A 231 -10.16 -1.87 12.78
C SER A 231 -11.04 -0.63 12.71
N VAL A 232 -10.93 0.12 11.61
CA VAL A 232 -11.74 1.32 11.37
C VAL A 232 -13.24 1.00 11.35
N VAL A 233 -13.66 -0.09 10.71
CA VAL A 233 -15.07 -0.51 10.70
C VAL A 233 -15.57 -0.79 12.11
N SER A 234 -14.79 -1.51 12.91
CA SER A 234 -15.18 -1.83 14.29
C SER A 234 -15.30 -0.59 15.18
N ILE A 235 -14.34 0.35 15.08
CA ILE A 235 -14.32 1.59 15.87
C ILE A 235 -15.44 2.53 15.43
N THR A 236 -15.61 2.72 14.11
CA THR A 236 -16.65 3.62 13.55
C THR A 236 -18.03 3.16 13.97
N LYS A 237 -18.31 1.85 13.88
CA LYS A 237 -19.59 1.29 14.35
C LYS A 237 -19.84 1.65 15.83
N GLN A 238 -18.90 1.42 16.72
CA GLN A 238 -19.06 1.69 18.15
C GLN A 238 -19.21 3.20 18.43
N LEU A 239 -18.51 4.07 17.70
CA LEU A 239 -18.71 5.52 17.76
C LEU A 239 -20.15 5.90 17.38
N ARG A 240 -20.67 5.37 16.27
CA ARG A 240 -22.03 5.65 15.79
C ARG A 240 -23.10 5.09 16.73
N ASP A 241 -22.94 3.86 17.21
CA ASP A 241 -23.84 3.25 18.21
C ASP A 241 -23.90 4.07 19.50
N SER A 242 -22.81 4.74 19.87
CA SER A 242 -22.72 5.61 21.03
C SER A 242 -23.24 7.05 20.77
N GLY A 243 -23.76 7.32 19.58
CA GLY A 243 -24.37 8.60 19.20
C GLY A 243 -23.38 9.68 18.75
N VAL A 244 -22.13 9.34 18.46
CA VAL A 244 -21.16 10.28 17.86
C VAL A 244 -21.54 10.56 16.42
N LYS A 245 -21.91 11.81 16.10
CA LYS A 245 -22.32 12.26 14.76
C LYS A 245 -21.22 13.03 14.03
N ALA A 246 -20.17 13.41 14.73
CA ALA A 246 -19.02 14.11 14.14
C ALA A 246 -18.45 13.36 12.93
N PRO A 247 -17.91 14.06 11.92
CA PRO A 247 -17.14 13.44 10.85
C PRO A 247 -16.05 12.52 11.40
N ILE A 248 -15.88 11.37 10.76
CA ILE A 248 -14.76 10.47 11.09
C ILE A 248 -13.89 10.38 9.85
N PHE A 249 -12.58 10.47 10.01
CA PHE A 249 -11.70 10.46 8.86
C PHE A 249 -10.40 9.71 9.12
N GLY A 250 -9.72 9.34 8.04
CA GLY A 250 -8.47 8.60 8.08
C GLY A 250 -7.55 8.87 6.91
N ALA A 251 -6.50 8.08 6.84
CA ALA A 251 -5.59 8.06 5.71
C ALA A 251 -5.91 6.86 4.80
N ASP A 252 -4.99 6.52 3.92
CA ASP A 252 -5.13 5.50 2.88
C ASP A 252 -5.49 4.09 3.38
N GLY A 253 -5.14 3.76 4.63
CA GLY A 253 -5.54 2.51 5.29
C GLY A 253 -7.05 2.24 5.35
N TRP A 254 -7.86 3.27 5.12
CA TRP A 254 -9.32 3.18 5.07
C TRP A 254 -9.85 2.57 3.77
N ASP A 255 -9.02 2.53 2.72
CA ASP A 255 -9.49 2.05 1.43
C ASP A 255 -9.79 0.56 1.46
N GLY A 256 -11.07 0.22 1.41
CA GLY A 256 -11.60 -1.14 1.58
C GLY A 256 -12.72 -1.24 2.61
N VAL A 257 -12.98 -0.19 3.42
CA VAL A 257 -14.00 -0.22 4.49
C VAL A 257 -15.37 -0.71 4.01
N LEU A 258 -15.81 -0.31 2.81
CA LEU A 258 -17.11 -0.73 2.28
C LEU A 258 -17.14 -2.20 1.80
N GLY A 259 -15.98 -2.84 1.65
CA GLY A 259 -15.85 -4.25 1.27
C GLY A 259 -15.78 -5.21 2.47
N VAL A 260 -15.70 -4.70 3.69
CA VAL A 260 -15.64 -5.55 4.90
C VAL A 260 -16.95 -6.30 5.07
N LYS A 261 -16.88 -7.61 5.30
CA LYS A 261 -18.07 -8.45 5.46
C LYS A 261 -18.92 -7.98 6.65
N GLY A 262 -20.17 -7.66 6.37
CA GLY A 262 -21.13 -7.24 7.41
C GLY A 262 -21.02 -5.75 7.80
N VAL A 263 -20.26 -4.95 7.05
CA VAL A 263 -20.22 -3.51 7.26
C VAL A 263 -21.60 -2.89 7.07
N ASN A 264 -22.00 -2.02 7.99
CA ASN A 264 -23.15 -1.14 7.79
C ASN A 264 -22.65 0.16 7.13
N THR A 265 -22.89 0.33 5.85
CA THR A 265 -22.40 1.47 5.08
C THR A 265 -22.94 2.81 5.58
N ALA A 266 -24.11 2.82 6.25
CA ALA A 266 -24.70 4.02 6.86
C ALA A 266 -23.83 4.61 7.99
N ASP A 267 -23.03 3.78 8.68
CA ASP A 267 -22.11 4.25 9.72
C ASP A 267 -20.99 5.12 9.14
N PHE A 268 -20.74 5.00 7.84
CA PHE A 268 -19.70 5.73 7.12
C PHE A 268 -20.20 6.99 6.41
N GLU A 269 -21.47 7.31 6.51
CA GLU A 269 -21.92 8.63 6.07
C GLU A 269 -21.18 9.73 6.84
N ASN A 270 -20.80 10.80 6.14
CA ASN A 270 -19.97 11.86 6.70
C ASN A 270 -18.56 11.40 7.13
N CYS A 271 -18.04 10.35 6.46
CA CYS A 271 -16.67 9.90 6.61
C CYS A 271 -15.85 10.22 5.37
N PHE A 272 -14.52 10.40 5.54
CA PHE A 272 -13.61 10.62 4.43
C PHE A 272 -12.19 10.14 4.73
N PHE A 273 -11.41 9.90 3.69
CA PHE A 273 -10.01 9.50 3.82
C PHE A 273 -9.18 9.97 2.62
N THR A 274 -7.85 9.88 2.73
CA THR A 274 -6.96 10.19 1.61
C THR A 274 -6.73 8.96 0.72
N SER A 275 -6.67 9.19 -0.60
CA SER A 275 -6.32 8.16 -1.56
C SER A 275 -5.43 8.72 -2.67
N GLY A 276 -4.43 7.96 -3.08
CA GLY A 276 -3.64 8.23 -4.29
C GLY A 276 -4.31 7.71 -5.56
N TYR A 277 -5.58 7.31 -5.50
CA TYR A 277 -6.30 6.60 -6.53
C TYR A 277 -7.66 7.27 -6.79
N ASN A 278 -7.96 7.57 -8.04
CA ASN A 278 -9.24 8.17 -8.43
C ASN A 278 -10.22 7.09 -8.92
N LYS A 279 -11.06 6.59 -8.02
CA LYS A 279 -12.05 5.53 -8.33
C LYS A 279 -13.13 5.97 -9.32
N ASP A 280 -13.37 7.28 -9.44
CA ASP A 280 -14.40 7.86 -10.32
C ASP A 280 -13.85 8.23 -11.71
N ALA A 281 -12.65 7.75 -12.05
CA ALA A 281 -12.10 7.93 -13.38
C ALA A 281 -13.05 7.35 -14.44
N THR A 282 -13.32 8.13 -15.49
CA THR A 282 -14.20 7.75 -16.59
C THR A 282 -13.46 7.33 -17.85
N SER A 283 -12.13 7.41 -17.82
CA SER A 283 -11.23 7.01 -18.92
C SER A 283 -9.82 6.77 -18.38
N GLY A 284 -8.96 6.22 -19.23
CA GLY A 284 -7.55 5.97 -18.92
C GLY A 284 -7.31 4.71 -18.10
N PRO A 285 -6.04 4.50 -17.64
CA PRO A 285 -5.62 3.24 -17.00
C PRO A 285 -6.43 2.87 -15.77
N THR A 286 -6.81 3.84 -14.95
CA THR A 286 -7.63 3.60 -13.75
C THR A 286 -8.99 3.03 -14.13
N TYR A 287 -9.68 3.65 -15.10
CA TYR A 287 -10.98 3.19 -15.57
C TYR A 287 -10.92 1.77 -16.13
N GLU A 288 -9.96 1.52 -17.02
CA GLU A 288 -9.76 0.19 -17.63
C GLU A 288 -9.46 -0.87 -16.57
N PHE A 289 -8.62 -0.55 -15.59
CA PHE A 289 -8.30 -1.44 -14.50
C PHE A 289 -9.53 -1.76 -13.64
N VAL A 290 -10.31 -0.74 -13.25
CA VAL A 290 -11.53 -0.93 -12.44
C VAL A 290 -12.50 -1.84 -13.17
N LYS A 291 -12.79 -1.59 -14.46
CA LYS A 291 -13.70 -2.41 -15.25
C LYS A 291 -13.22 -3.86 -15.41
N ALA A 292 -11.92 -4.05 -15.66
CA ALA A 292 -11.35 -5.39 -15.79
C ALA A 292 -11.39 -6.13 -14.44
N TYR A 293 -11.10 -5.43 -13.34
CA TYR A 293 -11.10 -5.99 -12.00
C TYR A 293 -12.50 -6.39 -11.55
N GLU A 294 -13.49 -5.52 -11.73
CA GLU A 294 -14.89 -5.80 -11.41
C GLU A 294 -15.42 -7.00 -12.18
N LYS A 295 -15.07 -7.12 -13.47
CA LYS A 295 -15.43 -8.26 -14.30
C LYS A 295 -14.82 -9.58 -13.79
N GLU A 296 -13.58 -9.56 -13.30
CA GLU A 296 -12.85 -10.75 -12.86
C GLU A 296 -13.18 -11.17 -11.44
N PHE A 297 -13.29 -10.21 -10.52
CA PHE A 297 -13.44 -10.46 -9.08
C PHE A 297 -14.83 -10.14 -8.53
N GLY A 298 -15.69 -9.46 -9.29
CA GLY A 298 -17.05 -9.10 -8.87
C GLY A 298 -17.13 -8.00 -7.81
N THR A 299 -16.02 -7.30 -7.56
CA THR A 299 -15.92 -6.22 -6.56
C THR A 299 -15.09 -5.06 -7.09
N THR A 300 -15.38 -3.84 -6.64
CA THR A 300 -14.56 -2.66 -6.97
C THR A 300 -13.18 -2.77 -6.30
N PRO A 301 -12.06 -2.55 -7.04
CA PRO A 301 -10.73 -2.64 -6.47
C PRO A 301 -10.47 -1.52 -5.45
N SER A 302 -9.71 -1.85 -4.40
CA SER A 302 -9.14 -0.85 -3.51
C SER A 302 -7.93 -0.16 -4.15
N MET A 303 -7.49 0.95 -3.55
CA MET A 303 -6.22 1.61 -3.90
C MET A 303 -5.04 0.64 -3.79
N PHE A 304 -5.05 -0.22 -2.79
CA PHE A 304 -4.02 -1.25 -2.61
C PHE A 304 -3.92 -2.20 -3.80
N ALA A 305 -5.06 -2.58 -4.38
CA ALA A 305 -5.09 -3.38 -5.59
C ALA A 305 -4.47 -2.63 -6.78
N GLY A 306 -4.85 -1.37 -7.00
CA GLY A 306 -4.27 -0.55 -8.05
C GLY A 306 -2.76 -0.36 -7.90
N MET A 307 -2.29 -0.09 -6.68
CA MET A 307 -0.85 0.07 -6.40
C MET A 307 -0.08 -1.24 -6.59
N ALA A 308 -0.63 -2.38 -6.14
CA ALA A 308 0.02 -3.67 -6.37
C ALA A 308 0.14 -3.96 -7.87
N TYR A 309 -0.88 -3.60 -8.66
CA TYR A 309 -0.83 -3.70 -10.12
C TYR A 309 0.29 -2.84 -10.70
N ASP A 310 0.41 -1.60 -10.27
CA ASP A 310 1.41 -0.66 -10.76
C ASP A 310 2.85 -1.08 -10.43
N THR A 311 3.11 -1.83 -9.34
CA THR A 311 4.47 -2.28 -9.01
C THR A 311 5.11 -3.08 -10.13
N VAL A 312 4.33 -3.95 -10.82
CA VAL A 312 4.82 -4.75 -11.95
C VAL A 312 5.21 -3.84 -13.11
N THR A 313 4.35 -2.89 -13.47
CA THR A 313 4.61 -1.92 -14.56
C THR A 313 5.85 -1.08 -14.28
N VAL A 314 5.96 -0.52 -13.06
CA VAL A 314 7.08 0.32 -12.65
C VAL A 314 8.40 -0.45 -12.63
N MET A 315 8.41 -1.66 -12.07
CA MET A 315 9.61 -2.49 -12.02
C MET A 315 10.05 -2.91 -13.43
N MET A 316 9.12 -3.31 -14.29
CA MET A 316 9.44 -3.66 -15.68
C MET A 316 9.96 -2.45 -16.47
N LYS A 317 9.43 -1.26 -16.22
CA LYS A 317 9.96 -0.02 -16.80
C LYS A 317 11.42 0.22 -16.40
N ALA A 318 11.76 -0.03 -15.13
CA ALA A 318 13.15 0.06 -14.65
C ALA A 318 14.06 -1.01 -15.28
N ILE A 319 13.63 -2.27 -15.36
CA ILE A 319 14.37 -3.37 -15.98
C ILE A 319 14.62 -3.09 -17.47
N ASN A 320 13.60 -2.65 -18.20
CA ASN A 320 13.71 -2.30 -19.61
C ASN A 320 14.67 -1.12 -19.85
N LYS A 321 14.62 -0.09 -18.98
CA LYS A 321 15.54 1.05 -19.02
C LYS A 321 16.98 0.64 -18.70
N ALA A 322 17.16 -0.25 -17.74
CA ALA A 322 18.47 -0.81 -17.38
C ALA A 322 19.01 -1.77 -18.45
N LYS A 323 18.14 -2.33 -19.30
CA LYS A 323 18.46 -3.44 -20.22
C LYS A 323 19.14 -4.60 -19.50
N SER A 324 18.74 -4.86 -18.25
CA SER A 324 19.41 -5.81 -17.35
C SER A 324 18.48 -6.18 -16.21
N THR A 325 18.69 -7.37 -15.63
CA THR A 325 18.13 -7.80 -14.34
C THR A 325 19.15 -7.70 -13.20
N ASP A 326 20.35 -7.18 -13.49
CA ASP A 326 21.35 -6.91 -12.46
C ASP A 326 20.82 -5.91 -11.42
N PRO A 327 20.88 -6.22 -10.12
CA PRO A 327 20.28 -5.40 -9.07
C PRO A 327 20.79 -3.96 -9.06
N GLU A 328 22.07 -3.71 -9.24
CA GLU A 328 22.62 -2.35 -9.20
C GLU A 328 22.11 -1.50 -10.36
N LYS A 329 22.06 -2.09 -11.56
CA LYS A 329 21.54 -1.41 -12.74
C LYS A 329 20.06 -1.14 -12.65
N VAL A 330 19.27 -2.11 -12.13
CA VAL A 330 17.83 -1.96 -11.93
C VAL A 330 17.53 -0.88 -10.87
N ASN A 331 18.24 -0.87 -9.75
CA ASN A 331 18.08 0.15 -8.71
C ASN A 331 18.44 1.55 -9.22
N ALA A 332 19.53 1.68 -9.96
CA ALA A 332 19.91 2.97 -10.57
C ALA A 332 18.89 3.47 -11.61
N ALA A 333 18.25 2.55 -12.35
CA ALA A 333 17.18 2.88 -13.29
C ALA A 333 15.88 3.23 -12.56
N LEU A 334 15.55 2.50 -11.49
CA LEU A 334 14.35 2.71 -10.67
C LEU A 334 14.37 4.08 -9.99
N ALA A 335 15.51 4.50 -9.43
CA ALA A 335 15.69 5.82 -8.83
C ALA A 335 15.44 6.99 -9.83
N LYS A 336 15.49 6.72 -11.13
CA LYS A 336 15.30 7.70 -12.20
C LYS A 336 14.06 7.40 -13.04
N VAL A 337 13.16 6.55 -12.55
CA VAL A 337 11.94 6.24 -13.27
C VAL A 337 11.03 7.46 -13.28
N LYS A 338 10.36 7.67 -14.41
CA LYS A 338 9.27 8.64 -14.56
C LYS A 338 8.08 7.85 -15.07
N VAL A 339 7.01 7.91 -14.34
CA VAL A 339 5.73 7.25 -14.67
C VAL A 339 4.75 8.36 -15.02
N SER A 340 4.12 8.29 -16.18
CA SER A 340 3.08 9.22 -16.59
C SER A 340 1.69 8.70 -16.20
N ASP A 341 0.69 9.58 -16.20
CA ASP A 341 -0.68 9.24 -15.80
C ASP A 341 -1.34 8.19 -16.72
N ASP A 342 -0.88 8.08 -17.97
CA ASP A 342 -1.34 7.08 -18.93
C ASP A 342 -0.66 5.71 -18.81
N GLU A 343 0.32 5.57 -17.92
CA GLU A 343 1.07 4.33 -17.68
C GLU A 343 0.68 3.62 -16.38
N ALA A 344 0.09 4.33 -15.43
CA ALA A 344 -0.20 3.79 -14.09
C ALA A 344 -1.67 3.93 -13.71
N VAL A 345 -2.16 2.94 -12.99
CA VAL A 345 -3.53 2.91 -12.44
C VAL A 345 -3.71 3.97 -11.36
N CYS A 346 -2.70 4.15 -10.51
CA CYS A 346 -2.73 5.09 -9.38
C CYS A 346 -2.03 6.42 -9.68
N GLY A 347 -2.01 6.84 -10.95
CA GLY A 347 -1.42 8.10 -11.40
C GLY A 347 0.09 8.09 -11.52
N GLY A 348 0.58 9.03 -12.32
CA GLY A 348 2.00 9.20 -12.62
C GLY A 348 2.79 9.79 -11.46
N PHE A 349 4.10 9.57 -11.47
CA PHE A 349 5.00 10.14 -10.47
C PHE A 349 6.47 10.13 -10.91
N THR A 350 7.27 10.86 -10.17
CA THR A 350 8.73 10.76 -10.14
C THR A 350 9.16 10.54 -8.70
N TYR A 351 10.38 10.04 -8.48
CA TYR A 351 10.92 9.92 -7.14
C TYR A 351 11.61 11.20 -6.65
N ASP A 352 11.44 11.50 -5.36
CA ASP A 352 12.29 12.43 -4.64
C ASP A 352 13.65 11.76 -4.27
N LYS A 353 14.54 12.51 -3.62
CA LYS A 353 15.85 12.01 -3.17
C LYS A 353 15.77 10.89 -2.12
N ASN A 354 14.63 10.70 -1.50
CA ASN A 354 14.36 9.71 -0.47
C ASN A 354 13.57 8.51 -1.00
N HIS A 355 13.44 8.40 -2.33
CA HIS A 355 12.67 7.35 -3.01
C HIS A 355 11.17 7.33 -2.68
N ASN A 356 10.62 8.49 -2.30
CA ASN A 356 9.19 8.67 -2.22
C ASN A 356 8.63 9.19 -3.54
N PRO A 357 7.46 8.72 -3.99
CA PRO A 357 6.82 9.27 -5.16
C PRO A 357 6.32 10.70 -4.88
N VAL A 358 6.59 11.59 -5.81
CA VAL A 358 6.02 12.95 -5.82
C VAL A 358 4.71 12.88 -6.58
N LYS A 359 3.60 12.84 -5.87
CA LYS A 359 2.24 12.83 -6.39
C LYS A 359 1.23 13.43 -5.42
N GLU A 360 0.08 13.80 -5.92
CA GLU A 360 -1.00 14.39 -5.13
C GLU A 360 -1.86 13.31 -4.45
N LEU A 361 -2.51 13.70 -3.36
CA LEU A 361 -3.54 12.92 -2.70
C LEU A 361 -4.92 13.51 -3.01
N ASN A 362 -5.89 12.63 -3.21
CA ASN A 362 -7.29 12.98 -3.28
C ASN A 362 -7.97 12.77 -1.91
N ILE A 363 -9.07 13.46 -1.68
CA ILE A 363 -10.01 13.11 -0.61
C ILE A 363 -11.11 12.24 -1.20
N VAL A 364 -11.33 11.10 -0.61
CA VAL A 364 -12.46 10.22 -0.92
C VAL A 364 -13.46 10.33 0.22
N THR A 365 -14.68 10.71 -0.10
CA THR A 365 -15.81 10.72 0.83
C THR A 365 -16.69 9.49 0.63
N ILE A 366 -17.43 9.10 1.65
CA ILE A 366 -18.42 8.03 1.55
C ILE A 366 -19.81 8.66 1.61
N LYS A 367 -20.60 8.43 0.56
CA LYS A 367 -21.97 8.93 0.42
C LYS A 367 -22.88 7.85 -0.16
N ASN A 368 -24.00 7.63 0.48
CA ASN A 368 -24.98 6.61 0.07
C ASN A 368 -24.33 5.22 -0.13
N GLY A 369 -23.38 4.87 0.74
CA GLY A 369 -22.64 3.60 0.67
C GLY A 369 -21.68 3.48 -0.52
N GLN A 370 -21.27 4.59 -1.12
CA GLN A 370 -20.34 4.63 -2.25
C GLN A 370 -19.17 5.56 -1.98
N TYR A 371 -18.02 5.25 -2.57
CA TYR A 371 -16.88 6.14 -2.58
C TYR A 371 -17.09 7.25 -3.61
N VAL A 372 -16.79 8.49 -3.23
CA VAL A 372 -16.87 9.67 -4.09
C VAL A 372 -15.55 10.45 -3.94
N THR A 373 -14.78 10.55 -5.01
CA THR A 373 -13.53 11.32 -5.00
C THR A 373 -13.85 12.81 -5.08
N THR A 374 -13.26 13.60 -4.19
CA THR A 374 -13.36 15.07 -4.22
C THR A 374 -11.96 15.67 -4.34
N LYS A 375 -11.80 16.51 -5.32
CA LYS A 375 -10.56 17.29 -5.52
C LYS A 375 -10.43 18.40 -4.46
#